data_3a5a0094175e88025d1ca7da25a93795
#
_entry.id   3a5a0094175e88025d1ca7da25a93795
#
_cell.length_a   1.000
_cell.length_b   1.000
_cell.length_c   1.000
_cell.angle_alpha   90.00
_cell.angle_beta   90.00
_cell.angle_gamma   90.00
#
_symmetry.space_group_name_H-M   'P 1'
#
loop_
_entity.id
_entity.type
_entity.pdbx_description
1 polymer ?
#
loop_
_entity_poly.entity_id
_entity_poly.type
_entity_poly.pdbx_seq_one_letter_code
_entity_poly.pdbx_strand_id
1 'polypeptide(L)'
;HHRQLQRDLVESNENLERANTELSHSLRILEQDQAAGRQVQKAMFPAHSLKAGDYWFSHRILPSLYLSGDFTDYFKVGKNKVVFFLADVSGHGSSSAFATVLLKNLFARKRSDYLRRDDKTVIDPIEMLALANRELLELHVNKYATMVVGCLDYEANTLQYSVAGHLPKPVLMTPDHIEYLPGEGMPVGLTPE
;
A
#
# COMPACT_ATOMS: atom_id res chain seq x y z
N HIS A 1 20.72 -25.80 52.39
CA HIS A 1 21.12 -25.05 51.22
C HIS A 1 20.72 -25.77 49.90
N HIS A 2 21.07 -27.03 49.72
CA HIS A 2 20.76 -27.80 48.50
C HIS A 2 19.23 -27.98 48.28
N ARG A 3 18.48 -28.29 49.32
CA ARG A 3 17.02 -28.43 49.25
C ARG A 3 16.31 -27.12 48.93
N GLN A 4 16.82 -25.99 49.40
CA GLN A 4 16.26 -24.68 49.09
C GLN A 4 16.48 -24.34 47.60
N LEU A 5 17.71 -24.55 47.12
CA LEU A 5 18.05 -24.32 45.71
C LEU A 5 17.18 -25.17 44.74
N GLN A 6 16.88 -26.42 45.13
CA GLN A 6 15.98 -27.28 44.35
C GLN A 6 14.54 -26.75 44.32
N ARG A 7 14.02 -26.24 45.45
CA ARG A 7 12.67 -25.63 45.47
C ARG A 7 12.61 -24.39 44.61
N ASP A 8 13.59 -23.53 44.76
CA ASP A 8 13.66 -22.27 44.00
C ASP A 8 13.75 -22.55 42.48
N LEU A 9 14.48 -23.61 42.11
CA LEU A 9 14.58 -24.03 40.69
C LEU A 9 13.25 -24.58 40.16
N VAL A 10 12.55 -25.40 40.95
CA VAL A 10 11.23 -25.94 40.55
C VAL A 10 10.22 -24.79 40.38
N GLU A 11 10.15 -23.88 41.35
CA GLU A 11 9.25 -22.74 41.31
C GLU A 11 9.57 -21.86 40.10
N SER A 12 10.85 -21.57 39.82
CA SER A 12 11.29 -20.82 38.65
C SER A 12 10.89 -21.52 37.36
N ASN A 13 11.02 -22.83 37.27
CA ASN A 13 10.66 -23.59 36.07
C ASN A 13 9.15 -23.60 35.84
N GLU A 14 8.33 -23.75 36.88
CA GLU A 14 6.87 -23.66 36.79
C GLU A 14 6.40 -22.26 36.36
N ASN A 15 7.07 -21.19 36.81
CA ASN A 15 6.79 -19.84 36.42
C ASN A 15 7.16 -19.58 34.95
N LEU A 16 8.30 -20.14 34.51
CA LEU A 16 8.71 -20.07 33.10
C LEU A 16 7.75 -20.84 32.17
N GLU A 17 7.29 -22.01 32.57
CA GLU A 17 6.31 -22.79 31.80
C GLU A 17 4.98 -22.05 31.65
N ARG A 18 4.48 -21.45 32.76
CA ARG A 18 3.27 -20.61 32.70
C ARG A 18 3.43 -19.42 31.79
N ALA A 19 4.51 -18.65 31.95
CA ALA A 19 4.81 -17.50 31.12
C ALA A 19 4.94 -17.88 29.63
N ASN A 20 5.59 -19.00 29.34
CA ASN A 20 5.72 -19.49 27.97
C ASN A 20 4.38 -19.92 27.36
N THR A 21 3.51 -20.53 28.16
CA THR A 21 2.16 -20.91 27.73
C THR A 21 1.30 -19.69 27.42
N GLU A 22 1.33 -18.69 28.29
CA GLU A 22 0.60 -17.40 28.10
C GLU A 22 1.13 -16.64 26.87
N LEU A 23 2.44 -16.59 26.71
CA LEU A 23 3.08 -15.95 25.55
C LEU A 23 2.68 -16.67 24.25
N SER A 24 2.74 -17.99 24.22
CA SER A 24 2.36 -18.80 23.05
C SER A 24 0.89 -18.60 22.68
N HIS A 25 0.01 -18.51 23.67
CA HIS A 25 -1.41 -18.23 23.47
C HIS A 25 -1.63 -16.82 22.87
N SER A 26 -0.96 -15.81 23.43
CA SER A 26 -1.05 -14.42 22.95
C SER A 26 -0.50 -14.28 21.53
N LEU A 27 0.63 -14.93 21.22
CA LEU A 27 1.19 -14.95 19.88
C LEU A 27 0.23 -15.57 18.87
N ARG A 28 -0.42 -16.68 19.21
CA ARG A 28 -1.39 -17.33 18.32
C ARG A 28 -2.60 -16.44 18.01
N ILE A 29 -3.11 -15.72 18.99
CA ILE A 29 -4.20 -14.76 18.77
C ILE A 29 -3.75 -13.64 17.83
N LEU A 30 -2.57 -13.07 18.08
CA LEU A 30 -2.01 -12.02 17.24
C LEU A 30 -1.81 -12.48 15.79
N GLU A 31 -1.29 -13.71 15.59
CA GLU A 31 -1.12 -14.30 14.26
C GLU A 31 -2.46 -14.49 13.53
N GLN A 32 -3.50 -14.92 14.24
CA GLN A 32 -4.85 -15.05 13.67
C GLN A 32 -5.43 -13.70 13.23
N ASP A 33 -5.29 -12.67 14.06
CA ASP A 33 -5.75 -11.32 13.74
C ASP A 33 -4.99 -10.75 12.53
N GLN A 34 -3.68 -10.94 12.49
CA GLN A 34 -2.85 -10.52 11.36
C GLN A 34 -3.23 -11.26 10.07
N ALA A 35 -3.50 -12.56 10.16
CA ALA A 35 -3.94 -13.36 9.01
C ALA A 35 -5.30 -12.91 8.47
N ALA A 36 -6.24 -12.57 9.36
CA ALA A 36 -7.54 -12.02 8.99
C ALA A 36 -7.39 -10.66 8.27
N GLY A 37 -6.57 -9.76 8.83
CA GLY A 37 -6.25 -8.48 8.22
C GLY A 37 -5.63 -8.63 6.82
N ARG A 38 -4.75 -9.60 6.63
CA ARG A 38 -4.17 -9.94 5.32
C ARG A 38 -5.21 -10.33 4.28
N GLN A 39 -6.22 -11.11 4.67
CA GLN A 39 -7.30 -11.50 3.75
C GLN A 39 -8.10 -10.28 3.29
N VAL A 40 -8.41 -9.37 4.22
CA VAL A 40 -9.09 -8.12 3.90
C VAL A 40 -8.26 -7.28 2.93
N GLN A 41 -6.98 -7.06 3.23
CA GLN A 41 -6.08 -6.30 2.36
C GLN A 41 -5.95 -6.95 0.98
N LYS A 42 -5.84 -8.29 0.91
CA LYS A 42 -5.75 -9.03 -0.34
C LYS A 42 -7.01 -8.86 -1.21
N ALA A 43 -8.18 -8.79 -0.61
CA ALA A 43 -9.44 -8.54 -1.31
C ALA A 43 -9.56 -7.12 -1.88
N MET A 44 -8.73 -6.19 -1.41
CA MET A 44 -8.71 -4.79 -1.87
C MET A 44 -7.85 -4.57 -3.12
N PHE A 45 -6.94 -5.50 -3.45
CA PHE A 45 -6.15 -5.40 -4.67
C PHE A 45 -7.04 -5.50 -5.91
N PRO A 46 -6.66 -4.87 -7.03
CA PRO A 46 -7.39 -4.99 -8.29
C PRO A 46 -7.35 -6.44 -8.81
N ALA A 47 -8.17 -6.74 -9.79
CA ALA A 47 -8.06 -7.99 -10.53
C ALA A 47 -6.61 -8.18 -11.02
N HIS A 48 -6.13 -9.43 -11.04
CA HIS A 48 -4.73 -9.74 -11.36
C HIS A 48 -4.28 -9.18 -12.71
N SER A 49 -5.20 -9.00 -13.65
CA SER A 49 -4.95 -8.33 -14.92
C SER A 49 -6.15 -7.51 -15.37
N LEU A 50 -5.87 -6.38 -16.04
CA LEU A 50 -6.85 -5.53 -16.68
C LEU A 50 -6.41 -5.24 -18.10
N LYS A 51 -7.27 -5.54 -19.09
CA LYS A 51 -7.08 -5.14 -20.48
C LYS A 51 -7.80 -3.84 -20.78
N ALA A 52 -7.10 -2.90 -21.41
CA ALA A 52 -7.64 -1.61 -21.86
C ALA A 52 -7.05 -1.25 -23.23
N GLY A 53 -7.85 -1.37 -24.30
CA GLY A 53 -7.34 -1.30 -25.66
C GLY A 53 -6.26 -2.37 -25.91
N ASP A 54 -5.10 -1.95 -26.36
CA ASP A 54 -3.94 -2.81 -26.58
C ASP A 54 -3.03 -2.94 -25.35
N TYR A 55 -3.40 -2.31 -24.24
CA TYR A 55 -2.61 -2.31 -23.02
C TYR A 55 -3.11 -3.34 -22.00
N TRP A 56 -2.14 -3.91 -21.26
CA TRP A 56 -2.39 -4.81 -20.15
C TRP A 56 -1.78 -4.26 -18.86
N PHE A 57 -2.58 -4.25 -17.80
CA PHE A 57 -2.12 -3.95 -16.45
C PHE A 57 -2.10 -5.25 -15.65
N SER A 58 -1.02 -5.48 -14.94
CA SER A 58 -0.88 -6.60 -14.02
C SER A 58 0.02 -6.22 -12.86
N HIS A 59 -0.12 -6.91 -11.74
CA HIS A 59 0.71 -6.66 -10.57
C HIS A 59 1.12 -7.97 -9.89
N ARG A 60 2.18 -7.89 -9.13
CA ARG A 60 2.61 -8.93 -8.22
C ARG A 60 3.10 -8.31 -6.92
N ILE A 61 2.52 -8.72 -5.79
CA ILE A 61 2.94 -8.29 -4.45
C ILE A 61 3.37 -9.51 -3.65
N LEU A 62 4.56 -9.43 -3.07
CA LEU A 62 5.14 -10.45 -2.20
C LEU A 62 5.33 -9.81 -0.82
N PRO A 63 4.34 -9.91 0.08
CA PRO A 63 4.46 -9.32 1.40
C PRO A 63 5.51 -10.05 2.22
N SER A 64 6.34 -9.29 2.93
CA SER A 64 7.36 -9.83 3.82
C SER A 64 6.77 -10.40 5.13
N LEU A 65 5.63 -9.88 5.55
CA LEU A 65 4.86 -10.27 6.73
C LEU A 65 3.40 -10.51 6.36
N TYR A 66 2.51 -10.56 7.36
CA TYR A 66 1.07 -10.75 7.14
C TYR A 66 0.43 -9.57 6.40
N LEU A 67 0.78 -8.33 6.79
CA LEU A 67 0.25 -7.10 6.22
C LEU A 67 1.36 -6.33 5.49
N SER A 68 1.01 -5.73 4.35
CA SER A 68 1.95 -4.98 3.51
C SER A 68 1.69 -3.47 3.57
N GLY A 69 2.77 -2.69 3.61
CA GLY A 69 2.75 -1.27 3.30
C GLY A 69 2.70 -0.98 1.80
N ASP A 70 3.09 -1.97 0.98
CA ASP A 70 2.99 -1.87 -0.48
C ASP A 70 1.57 -2.08 -0.94
N PHE A 71 1.11 -1.21 -1.84
CA PHE A 71 -0.22 -1.30 -2.43
C PHE A 71 -0.21 -0.76 -3.86
N THR A 72 -1.01 -1.38 -4.71
CA THR A 72 -1.25 -0.90 -6.07
C THR A 72 -2.71 -1.09 -6.45
N ASP A 73 -3.18 -0.21 -7.31
CA ASP A 73 -4.49 -0.32 -7.92
C ASP A 73 -4.46 0.22 -9.35
N TYR A 74 -5.37 -0.28 -10.18
CA TYR A 74 -5.62 0.23 -11.52
C TYR A 74 -7.07 -0.03 -11.91
N PHE A 75 -7.69 0.96 -12.54
CA PHE A 75 -9.10 0.91 -12.92
C PHE A 75 -9.42 1.81 -14.10
N LYS A 76 -10.43 1.42 -14.86
CA LYS A 76 -10.94 2.23 -15.98
C LYS A 76 -11.70 3.45 -15.48
N VAL A 77 -11.49 4.57 -16.15
CA VAL A 77 -12.18 5.84 -15.93
C VAL A 77 -12.65 6.40 -17.27
N GLY A 78 -13.93 6.70 -17.38
CA GLY A 78 -14.51 7.14 -18.64
C GLY A 78 -14.43 6.06 -19.74
N LYS A 79 -14.31 6.50 -20.98
CA LYS A 79 -14.34 5.60 -22.15
C LYS A 79 -12.99 5.02 -22.53
N ASN A 80 -11.91 5.80 -22.33
CA ASN A 80 -10.59 5.57 -22.92
C ASN A 80 -9.43 5.70 -21.95
N LYS A 81 -9.68 5.81 -20.65
CA LYS A 81 -8.62 6.04 -19.66
C LYS A 81 -8.50 4.92 -18.62
N VAL A 82 -7.27 4.69 -18.19
CA VAL A 82 -6.96 3.87 -17.00
C VAL A 82 -6.13 4.72 -16.05
N VAL A 83 -6.59 4.82 -14.81
CA VAL A 83 -5.81 5.39 -13.71
C VAL A 83 -5.17 4.25 -12.94
N PHE A 84 -3.92 4.43 -12.56
CA PHE A 84 -3.19 3.48 -11.73
C PHE A 84 -2.34 4.20 -10.70
N PHE A 85 -2.06 3.53 -9.61
CA PHE A 85 -1.06 3.98 -8.65
C PHE A 85 -0.33 2.82 -8.00
N LEU A 86 0.88 3.09 -7.59
CA LEU A 86 1.72 2.26 -6.74
C LEU A 86 2.11 3.09 -5.51
N ALA A 87 1.98 2.52 -4.33
CA ALA A 87 2.32 3.17 -3.08
C ALA A 87 3.14 2.23 -2.21
N ASP A 88 4.18 2.76 -1.58
CA ASP A 88 4.96 2.10 -0.55
C ASP A 88 4.90 2.97 0.72
N VAL A 89 4.11 2.51 1.69
CA VAL A 89 3.88 3.20 2.96
C VAL A 89 4.99 2.87 3.94
N SER A 90 5.53 3.90 4.58
CA SER A 90 6.63 3.79 5.56
C SER A 90 6.32 2.82 6.69
N GLY A 91 7.32 1.98 7.04
CA GLY A 91 7.22 0.99 8.10
C GLY A 91 6.47 -0.28 7.65
N HIS A 92 5.97 -1.04 8.62
CA HIS A 92 5.31 -2.34 8.38
C HIS A 92 4.15 -2.57 9.35
N GLY A 93 3.40 -3.65 9.11
CA GLY A 93 2.31 -4.07 9.98
C GLY A 93 1.00 -3.32 9.75
N SER A 94 0.12 -3.35 10.75
CA SER A 94 -1.26 -2.89 10.63
C SER A 94 -1.38 -1.40 10.31
N SER A 95 -0.56 -0.54 10.92
CA SER A 95 -0.65 0.91 10.68
C SER A 95 -0.31 1.29 9.24
N SER A 96 0.68 0.64 8.62
CA SER A 96 1.00 0.85 7.20
C SER A 96 -0.09 0.29 6.30
N ALA A 97 -0.64 -0.89 6.61
CA ALA A 97 -1.77 -1.46 5.90
C ALA A 97 -3.04 -0.58 5.95
N PHE A 98 -3.34 0.04 7.09
CA PHE A 98 -4.46 0.99 7.19
C PHE A 98 -4.27 2.23 6.31
N ALA A 99 -3.04 2.74 6.20
CA ALA A 99 -2.75 3.83 5.27
C ALA A 99 -2.99 3.41 3.80
N THR A 100 -2.69 2.16 3.42
CA THR A 100 -3.03 1.66 2.07
C THR A 100 -4.53 1.61 1.84
N VAL A 101 -5.33 1.23 2.85
CA VAL A 101 -6.81 1.26 2.79
C VAL A 101 -7.32 2.68 2.53
N LEU A 102 -6.75 3.66 3.23
CA LEU A 102 -7.10 5.06 3.06
C LEU A 102 -6.82 5.55 1.64
N LEU A 103 -5.63 5.27 1.12
CA LEU A 103 -5.25 5.61 -0.26
C LEU A 103 -6.20 4.95 -1.27
N LYS A 104 -6.52 3.67 -1.10
CA LYS A 104 -7.50 2.97 -1.94
C LYS A 104 -8.85 3.68 -1.94
N ASN A 105 -9.34 4.05 -0.75
CA ASN A 105 -10.62 4.73 -0.62
C ASN A 105 -10.62 6.13 -1.25
N LEU A 106 -9.51 6.86 -1.15
CA LEU A 106 -9.34 8.17 -1.80
C LEU A 106 -9.53 8.04 -3.32
N PHE A 107 -8.81 7.12 -3.95
CA PHE A 107 -8.93 6.89 -5.38
C PHE A 107 -10.33 6.40 -5.79
N ALA A 108 -10.96 5.55 -5.00
CA ALA A 108 -12.32 5.07 -5.25
C ALA A 108 -13.36 6.21 -5.15
N ARG A 109 -13.24 7.10 -4.16
CA ARG A 109 -14.08 8.30 -4.04
C ARG A 109 -13.94 9.19 -5.26
N LYS A 110 -12.70 9.51 -5.66
CA LYS A 110 -12.42 10.38 -6.80
C LYS A 110 -12.85 9.78 -8.15
N ARG A 111 -12.76 8.46 -8.30
CA ARG A 111 -13.37 7.75 -9.42
C ARG A 111 -14.89 7.93 -9.44
N SER A 112 -15.55 7.81 -8.30
CA SER A 112 -17.00 8.04 -8.18
C SER A 112 -17.40 9.48 -8.48
N ASP A 113 -16.60 10.47 -8.02
CA ASP A 113 -16.82 11.87 -8.31
C ASP A 113 -16.68 12.18 -9.80
N TYR A 114 -15.73 11.56 -10.49
CA TYR A 114 -15.59 11.65 -11.95
C TYR A 114 -16.86 11.16 -12.66
N LEU A 115 -17.39 10.00 -12.25
CA LEU A 115 -18.56 9.41 -12.90
C LEU A 115 -19.86 10.15 -12.61
N ARG A 116 -19.99 10.76 -11.44
CA ARG A 116 -21.25 11.38 -10.98
C ARG A 116 -21.28 12.89 -11.13
N ARG A 117 -20.12 13.55 -11.06
CA ARG A 117 -20.00 15.02 -10.97
C ARG A 117 -19.10 15.62 -12.02
N ASP A 118 -18.54 14.80 -12.92
CA ASP A 118 -17.52 15.19 -13.91
C ASP A 118 -16.27 15.84 -13.26
N ASP A 119 -15.95 15.45 -12.02
CA ASP A 119 -14.73 15.88 -11.33
C ASP A 119 -13.50 15.20 -11.96
N LYS A 120 -12.66 16.00 -12.62
CA LYS A 120 -11.48 15.50 -13.36
C LYS A 120 -10.27 15.16 -12.47
N THR A 121 -10.34 15.35 -11.18
CA THR A 121 -9.20 15.16 -10.25
C THR A 121 -8.57 13.78 -10.38
N VAL A 122 -9.38 12.72 -10.51
CA VAL A 122 -8.86 11.33 -10.55
C VAL A 122 -7.96 11.05 -11.74
N ILE A 123 -8.09 11.79 -12.83
CA ILE A 123 -7.25 11.66 -14.05
C ILE A 123 -6.05 12.60 -14.07
N ASP A 124 -5.88 13.40 -13.04
CA ASP A 124 -4.72 14.28 -12.85
C ASP A 124 -3.78 13.68 -11.78
N PRO A 125 -2.62 13.14 -12.18
CA PRO A 125 -1.70 12.51 -11.22
C PRO A 125 -1.16 13.48 -10.14
N ILE A 126 -0.97 14.75 -10.47
CA ILE A 126 -0.46 15.76 -9.53
C ILE A 126 -1.51 16.08 -8.47
N GLU A 127 -2.74 16.32 -8.88
CA GLU A 127 -3.85 16.57 -7.97
C GLU A 127 -4.13 15.37 -7.06
N MET A 128 -4.01 14.15 -7.58
CA MET A 128 -4.19 12.94 -6.78
C MET A 128 -3.08 12.78 -5.74
N LEU A 129 -1.83 13.10 -6.06
CA LEU A 129 -0.73 13.10 -5.08
C LEU A 129 -0.92 14.19 -4.02
N ALA A 130 -1.38 15.37 -4.40
CA ALA A 130 -1.68 16.45 -3.44
C ALA A 130 -2.80 16.06 -2.47
N LEU A 131 -3.84 15.36 -2.96
CA LEU A 131 -4.90 14.81 -2.12
C LEU A 131 -4.38 13.72 -1.19
N ALA A 132 -3.57 12.78 -1.70
CA ALA A 132 -2.97 11.72 -0.90
C ALA A 132 -2.08 12.29 0.21
N ASN A 133 -1.32 13.36 -0.08
CA ASN A 133 -0.52 14.08 0.92
C ASN A 133 -1.40 14.62 2.06
N ARG A 134 -2.47 15.33 1.75
CA ARG A 134 -3.39 15.88 2.74
C ARG A 134 -4.04 14.78 3.59
N GLU A 135 -4.56 13.73 2.97
CA GLU A 135 -5.22 12.61 3.67
C GLU A 135 -4.27 11.94 4.67
N LEU A 136 -3.01 11.70 4.29
CA LEU A 136 -2.03 11.08 5.18
C LEU A 136 -1.62 12.00 6.33
N LEU A 137 -1.48 13.30 6.08
CA LEU A 137 -1.16 14.29 7.13
C LEU A 137 -2.30 14.44 8.13
N GLU A 138 -3.55 14.44 7.67
CA GLU A 138 -4.75 14.56 8.51
C GLU A 138 -4.94 13.36 9.45
N LEU A 139 -4.43 12.19 9.09
CA LEU A 139 -4.49 11.00 9.95
C LEU A 139 -3.65 11.12 11.24
N HIS A 140 -2.64 11.97 11.28
CA HIS A 140 -1.73 12.14 12.42
C HIS A 140 -1.04 10.83 12.89
N VAL A 141 -0.87 9.86 11.99
CA VAL A 141 -0.27 8.55 12.31
C VAL A 141 1.23 8.47 12.03
N ASN A 142 1.88 9.60 11.71
CA ASN A 142 3.29 9.67 11.35
C ASN A 142 3.69 8.66 10.26
N LYS A 143 2.83 8.52 9.24
CA LYS A 143 3.07 7.69 8.07
C LYS A 143 3.22 8.57 6.85
N TYR A 144 4.18 8.24 6.02
CA TYR A 144 4.35 8.79 4.69
C TYR A 144 4.40 7.65 3.67
N ALA A 145 4.17 7.97 2.42
CA ALA A 145 4.25 7.00 1.35
C ALA A 145 5.02 7.54 0.16
N THR A 146 5.84 6.69 -0.44
CA THR A 146 6.34 6.96 -1.78
C THR A 146 5.30 6.48 -2.78
N MET A 147 5.05 7.25 -3.83
CA MET A 147 3.99 6.92 -4.78
C MET A 147 4.39 7.19 -6.22
N VAL A 148 3.82 6.40 -7.11
CA VAL A 148 3.69 6.70 -8.53
C VAL A 148 2.21 6.70 -8.86
N VAL A 149 1.72 7.76 -9.49
CA VAL A 149 0.35 7.86 -9.99
C VAL A 149 0.40 8.11 -11.48
N GLY A 150 -0.42 7.43 -12.25
CA GLY A 150 -0.50 7.62 -13.68
C GLY A 150 -1.91 7.51 -14.23
N CYS A 151 -2.13 8.19 -15.36
CA CYS A 151 -3.33 8.12 -16.17
C CYS A 151 -2.94 7.83 -17.62
N LEU A 152 -3.30 6.66 -18.09
CA LEU A 152 -3.11 6.24 -19.48
C LEU A 152 -4.39 6.54 -20.27
N ASP A 153 -4.27 7.33 -21.34
CA ASP A 153 -5.27 7.40 -22.39
C ASP A 153 -4.90 6.40 -23.49
N TYR A 154 -5.60 5.26 -23.54
CA TYR A 154 -5.24 4.16 -24.44
C TYR A 154 -5.74 4.36 -25.89
N GLU A 155 -6.59 5.35 -26.16
CA GLU A 155 -6.93 5.76 -27.53
C GLU A 155 -5.93 6.77 -28.07
N ALA A 156 -5.53 7.74 -27.25
CA ALA A 156 -4.53 8.73 -27.61
C ALA A 156 -3.08 8.21 -27.51
N ASN A 157 -2.86 7.03 -26.90
CA ASN A 157 -1.55 6.45 -26.60
C ASN A 157 -0.65 7.41 -25.80
N THR A 158 -1.23 8.08 -24.81
CA THR A 158 -0.51 9.05 -23.95
C THR A 158 -0.58 8.61 -22.49
N LEU A 159 0.55 8.73 -21.82
CA LEU A 159 0.69 8.49 -20.38
C LEU A 159 1.04 9.81 -19.68
N GLN A 160 0.18 10.26 -18.78
CA GLN A 160 0.51 11.27 -17.78
C GLN A 160 0.82 10.57 -16.46
N TYR A 161 1.90 10.96 -15.80
CA TYR A 161 2.27 10.37 -14.52
C TYR A 161 2.99 11.37 -13.63
N SER A 162 3.01 11.10 -12.33
CA SER A 162 3.77 11.85 -11.35
C SER A 162 4.38 10.90 -10.32
N VAL A 163 5.56 11.24 -9.80
CA VAL A 163 6.32 10.45 -8.85
C VAL A 163 6.53 11.25 -7.57
N ALA A 164 6.19 10.67 -6.44
CA ALA A 164 6.41 11.22 -5.11
C ALA A 164 7.43 10.35 -4.36
N GLY A 165 8.71 10.61 -4.56
CA GLY A 165 9.81 9.97 -3.85
C GLY A 165 9.97 8.46 -4.09
N HIS A 166 9.27 7.86 -5.04
CA HIS A 166 9.28 6.41 -5.25
C HIS A 166 10.52 5.94 -6.02
N LEU A 167 11.18 4.91 -5.50
CA LEU A 167 12.34 4.26 -6.09
C LEU A 167 12.13 2.74 -6.16
N PRO A 168 12.58 2.08 -7.23
CA PRO A 168 13.19 2.66 -8.43
C PRO A 168 12.20 3.50 -9.23
N LYS A 169 12.73 4.44 -10.05
CA LYS A 169 11.88 5.21 -10.97
C LYS A 169 11.18 4.27 -11.96
N PRO A 170 10.00 4.64 -12.48
CA PRO A 170 9.35 3.87 -13.54
C PRO A 170 10.26 3.66 -14.74
N VAL A 171 10.16 2.50 -15.36
CA VAL A 171 10.97 2.13 -16.52
C VAL A 171 10.08 1.97 -17.75
N LEU A 172 10.43 2.65 -18.82
CA LEU A 172 9.87 2.40 -20.15
C LEU A 172 10.78 1.45 -20.90
N MET A 173 10.22 0.35 -21.35
CA MET A 173 10.94 -0.65 -22.14
C MET A 173 10.26 -0.81 -23.50
N THR A 174 11.03 -0.63 -24.56
CA THR A 174 10.64 -0.93 -25.93
C THR A 174 11.59 -2.00 -26.51
N PRO A 175 11.31 -2.58 -27.67
CA PRO A 175 12.23 -3.55 -28.28
C PRO A 175 13.67 -3.04 -28.47
N ASP A 176 13.82 -1.73 -28.68
CA ASP A 176 15.10 -1.11 -29.04
C ASP A 176 15.68 -0.23 -27.93
N HIS A 177 14.93 0.03 -26.87
CA HIS A 177 15.33 1.01 -25.87
C HIS A 177 14.76 0.72 -24.48
N ILE A 178 15.56 0.98 -23.44
CA ILE A 178 15.16 0.92 -22.04
C ILE A 178 15.59 2.24 -21.39
N GLU A 179 14.66 2.92 -20.76
CA GLU A 179 14.95 4.15 -20.04
C GLU A 179 14.16 4.26 -18.72
N TYR A 180 14.75 4.94 -17.75
CA TYR A 180 14.03 5.38 -16.57
C TYR A 180 13.22 6.63 -16.90
N LEU A 181 11.94 6.58 -16.63
CA LEU A 181 11.09 7.76 -16.80
C LEU A 181 11.46 8.82 -15.75
N PRO A 182 11.59 10.10 -16.15
CA PRO A 182 11.90 11.17 -15.22
C PRO A 182 10.76 11.34 -14.19
N GLY A 183 11.12 11.77 -13.01
CA GLY A 183 10.18 12.09 -11.94
C GLY A 183 10.94 12.25 -10.64
N GLU A 184 10.64 13.32 -9.93
CA GLU A 184 11.20 13.65 -8.63
C GLU A 184 10.10 14.27 -7.78
N GLY A 185 10.17 14.08 -6.48
CA GLY A 185 9.21 14.65 -5.54
C GLY A 185 9.44 14.06 -4.17
N MET A 186 8.88 14.71 -3.16
CA MET A 186 8.91 14.20 -1.80
C MET A 186 7.81 13.15 -1.61
N PRO A 187 8.01 12.18 -0.72
CA PRO A 187 6.96 11.28 -0.29
C PRO A 187 5.72 12.04 0.21
N VAL A 188 4.53 11.55 -0.08
CA VAL A 188 3.28 12.11 0.42
C VAL A 188 3.11 11.79 1.92
N GLY A 189 2.52 12.72 2.67
CA GLY A 189 2.34 12.60 4.13
C GLY A 189 3.56 13.00 4.96
N LEU A 190 4.62 13.55 4.31
CA LEU A 190 5.85 13.95 5.00
C LEU A 190 5.83 15.44 5.37
N THR A 191 5.41 16.29 4.47
CA THR A 191 5.33 17.74 4.66
C THR A 191 4.01 18.30 4.12
N PRO A 192 3.54 19.44 4.63
CA PRO A 192 2.30 20.08 4.14
C PRO A 192 2.39 20.60 2.70
N GLU A 193 3.58 20.77 2.15
CA GLU A 193 3.84 21.28 0.80
C GLU A 193 4.18 20.16 -0.17
#